data_860221faf75ba63287248b1b02a82cec
#
_entry.id   860221faf75ba63287248b1b02a82cec
#
_cell.length_a   1.000
_cell.length_b   1.000
_cell.length_c   1.000
_cell.angle_alpha   90.00
_cell.angle_beta   90.00
_cell.angle_gamma   90.00
#
_symmetry.space_group_name_H-M   'P 1'
#
loop_
_entity.id
_entity.type
_entity.pdbx_description
1 polymer ?
#
loop_
_entity_poly.entity_id
_entity_poly.type
_entity_poly.pdbx_seq_one_letter_code
_entity_poly.pdbx_strand_id
1 'polypeptide(L)'
;MNILKVQGGKELEGRVKISGAKNSAVALLPATLLCDESVNLLNVPDISDTVALFDILSYLGAKITSLGEESYKIDVSNIENKPITDEMSNKLRASYYFMGALLGKYKKAVVSYPGGCSIGSRPIDLHLKGFESLGAKIKYEENNIIISAEELKGSNIYLDFASVGATINIMLAAVKAEGTTIIDNAAREPEIVNIAMFLNSMGAK
;
A
#
# COMPACT_ATOMS: atom_id res chain seq x y z
N MET A 1 -5.73 27.75 11.61
CA MET A 1 -6.04 26.69 12.58
C MET A 1 -7.52 26.38 12.44
N ASN A 2 -7.89 25.14 12.05
CA ASN A 2 -9.30 24.77 11.93
C ASN A 2 -9.81 24.32 13.31
N ILE A 3 -10.93 24.87 13.75
CA ILE A 3 -11.53 24.53 15.03
C ILE A 3 -12.83 23.77 14.78
N LEU A 4 -12.94 22.57 15.34
CA LEU A 4 -14.19 21.81 15.37
C LEU A 4 -14.94 22.11 16.65
N LYS A 5 -16.16 22.65 16.53
CA LYS A 5 -17.04 22.91 17.67
C LYS A 5 -18.17 21.87 17.65
N VAL A 6 -18.27 21.06 18.70
CA VAL A 6 -19.32 20.04 18.84
C VAL A 6 -20.27 20.47 19.96
N GLN A 7 -21.56 20.48 19.65
CA GLN A 7 -22.62 20.72 20.66
C GLN A 7 -23.48 19.45 20.73
N GLY A 8 -23.41 18.77 21.86
CA GLY A 8 -24.20 17.59 22.16
C GLY A 8 -25.60 17.91 22.70
N GLY A 9 -26.30 16.90 23.26
CA GLY A 9 -27.59 17.04 23.94
C GLY A 9 -28.81 16.98 23.03
N LYS A 10 -28.66 16.60 21.76
CA LYS A 10 -29.77 16.32 20.82
C LYS A 10 -29.76 14.85 20.43
N GLU A 11 -30.93 14.23 20.41
CA GLU A 11 -31.12 12.92 19.79
C GLU A 11 -30.89 13.05 18.28
N LEU A 12 -30.11 12.13 17.72
CA LEU A 12 -29.78 12.12 16.30
C LEU A 12 -30.61 11.03 15.61
N GLU A 13 -31.41 11.44 14.62
CA GLU A 13 -32.20 10.57 13.77
C GLU A 13 -31.92 10.93 12.30
N GLY A 14 -31.69 9.91 11.45
CA GLY A 14 -31.44 10.13 10.04
C GLY A 14 -30.74 8.98 9.35
N ARG A 15 -30.44 9.16 8.06
CA ARG A 15 -29.66 8.22 7.24
C ARG A 15 -28.37 8.87 6.81
N VAL A 16 -27.26 8.15 6.96
CA VAL A 16 -25.92 8.58 6.53
C VAL A 16 -25.39 7.57 5.55
N LYS A 17 -24.94 8.05 4.37
CA LYS A 17 -24.18 7.21 3.43
C LYS A 17 -22.75 7.09 3.97
N ILE A 18 -22.30 5.86 4.24
CA ILE A 18 -20.93 5.60 4.68
C ILE A 18 -20.02 5.66 3.45
N SER A 19 -18.94 6.43 3.52
CA SER A 19 -17.90 6.49 2.50
C SER A 19 -17.02 5.23 2.53
N GLY A 20 -16.23 5.03 1.48
CA GLY A 20 -15.24 3.97 1.44
C GLY A 20 -14.22 4.05 2.58
N ALA A 21 -13.69 2.90 2.98
CA ALA A 21 -12.73 2.83 4.09
C ALA A 21 -11.35 3.36 3.66
N LYS A 22 -10.85 4.39 4.36
CA LYS A 22 -9.52 4.95 4.13
C LYS A 22 -8.43 3.87 4.08
N ASN A 23 -8.37 3.02 5.10
CA ASN A 23 -7.30 2.03 5.22
C ASN A 23 -7.31 1.01 4.09
N SER A 24 -8.49 0.60 3.63
CA SER A 24 -8.61 -0.25 2.43
C SER A 24 -8.12 0.48 1.19
N ALA A 25 -8.55 1.72 0.96
CA ALA A 25 -8.15 2.48 -0.22
C ALA A 25 -6.63 2.66 -0.30
N VAL A 26 -5.97 3.01 0.82
CA VAL A 26 -4.51 3.21 0.84
C VAL A 26 -3.71 1.91 0.63
N ALA A 27 -4.30 0.75 0.88
CA ALA A 27 -3.70 -0.55 0.58
C ALA A 27 -3.98 -1.01 -0.86
N LEU A 28 -5.23 -0.83 -1.34
CA LEU A 28 -5.66 -1.27 -2.66
C LEU A 28 -5.03 -0.46 -3.80
N LEU A 29 -4.81 0.85 -3.62
CA LEU A 29 -4.24 1.70 -4.66
C LEU A 29 -2.82 1.24 -5.07
N PRO A 30 -1.85 1.03 -4.17
CA PRO A 30 -0.56 0.44 -4.55
C PRO A 30 -0.69 -0.98 -5.11
N ALA A 31 -1.65 -1.78 -4.62
CA ALA A 31 -1.86 -3.14 -5.10
C ALA A 31 -2.27 -3.20 -6.58
N THR A 32 -2.88 -2.13 -7.12
CA THR A 32 -3.23 -2.07 -8.56
C THR A 32 -2.01 -2.24 -9.46
N LEU A 33 -0.81 -1.88 -9.00
CA LEU A 33 0.43 -2.07 -9.75
C LEU A 33 0.71 -3.53 -10.10
N LEU A 34 0.22 -4.48 -9.30
CA LEU A 34 0.44 -5.91 -9.50
C LEU A 34 -0.41 -6.48 -10.65
N CYS A 35 -1.41 -5.74 -11.11
CA CYS A 35 -2.16 -6.06 -12.32
C CYS A 35 -1.32 -5.76 -13.58
N ASP A 36 -1.67 -6.39 -14.70
CA ASP A 36 -1.03 -6.16 -15.99
C ASP A 36 -1.89 -5.27 -16.91
N GLU A 37 -3.14 -5.05 -16.53
CA GLU A 37 -4.14 -4.27 -17.28
C GLU A 37 -4.71 -3.14 -16.43
N SER A 38 -5.95 -2.75 -16.72
CA SER A 38 -6.66 -1.73 -15.95
C SER A 38 -7.52 -2.34 -14.85
N VAL A 39 -7.62 -1.63 -13.74
CA VAL A 39 -8.44 -1.99 -12.58
C VAL A 39 -9.50 -0.92 -12.35
N ASN A 40 -10.72 -1.32 -12.04
CA ASN A 40 -11.77 -0.43 -11.57
C ASN A 40 -11.89 -0.55 -10.06
N LEU A 41 -11.65 0.56 -9.35
CA LEU A 41 -11.89 0.68 -7.91
C LEU A 41 -13.15 1.50 -7.68
N LEU A 42 -14.05 0.97 -6.86
CA LEU A 42 -15.32 1.59 -6.51
C LEU A 42 -15.29 2.06 -5.04
N ASN A 43 -16.03 3.11 -4.75
CA ASN A 43 -16.17 3.66 -3.41
C ASN A 43 -14.81 4.02 -2.77
N VAL A 44 -13.94 4.68 -3.54
CA VAL A 44 -12.65 5.20 -3.06
C VAL A 44 -12.90 6.57 -2.43
N PRO A 45 -12.67 6.74 -1.12
CA PRO A 45 -13.00 7.99 -0.46
C PRO A 45 -12.16 9.16 -1.00
N ASP A 46 -12.80 10.32 -1.19
CA ASP A 46 -12.12 11.56 -1.61
C ASP A 46 -11.47 12.23 -0.39
N ILE A 47 -10.25 11.84 -0.13
CA ILE A 47 -9.42 12.32 0.99
C ILE A 47 -7.99 12.62 0.52
N SER A 48 -7.27 13.44 1.28
CA SER A 48 -5.88 13.81 0.95
C SER A 48 -4.95 12.62 0.72
N ASP A 49 -5.16 11.52 1.46
CA ASP A 49 -4.35 10.30 1.33
C ASP A 49 -4.54 9.61 -0.03
N THR A 50 -5.78 9.51 -0.50
CA THR A 50 -6.06 8.90 -1.82
C THR A 50 -5.55 9.77 -2.96
N VAL A 51 -5.67 11.09 -2.84
CA VAL A 51 -5.09 12.05 -3.80
C VAL A 51 -3.58 11.87 -3.89
N ALA A 52 -2.87 11.82 -2.76
CA ALA A 52 -1.42 11.61 -2.74
C ALA A 52 -1.00 10.26 -3.37
N LEU A 53 -1.78 9.20 -3.18
CA LEU A 53 -1.51 7.90 -3.82
C LEU A 53 -1.77 7.93 -5.32
N PHE A 54 -2.80 8.65 -5.77
CA PHE A 54 -3.02 8.87 -7.20
C PHE A 54 -1.88 9.67 -7.84
N ASP A 55 -1.32 10.67 -7.13
CA ASP A 55 -0.14 11.40 -7.60
C ASP A 55 1.06 10.46 -7.79
N ILE A 56 1.30 9.55 -6.83
CA ILE A 56 2.38 8.57 -6.93
C ILE A 56 2.13 7.59 -8.09
N LEU A 57 0.92 7.06 -8.22
CA LEU A 57 0.55 6.17 -9.33
C LEU A 57 0.74 6.86 -10.69
N SER A 58 0.30 8.12 -10.81
CA SER A 58 0.46 8.92 -12.03
C SER A 58 1.94 9.19 -12.33
N TYR A 59 2.75 9.50 -11.32
CA TYR A 59 4.19 9.66 -11.46
C TYR A 59 4.88 8.39 -11.97
N LEU A 60 4.41 7.23 -11.51
CA LEU A 60 4.89 5.93 -11.99
C LEU A 60 4.40 5.59 -13.41
N GLY A 61 3.45 6.34 -13.97
CA GLY A 61 2.94 6.17 -15.33
C GLY A 61 1.53 5.61 -15.44
N ALA A 62 0.81 5.45 -14.32
CA ALA A 62 -0.60 5.04 -14.36
C ALA A 62 -1.48 6.15 -14.95
N LYS A 63 -2.46 5.76 -15.76
CA LYS A 63 -3.52 6.66 -16.21
C LYS A 63 -4.74 6.45 -15.33
N ILE A 64 -5.15 7.50 -14.62
CA ILE A 64 -6.30 7.47 -13.71
C ILE A 64 -7.46 8.23 -14.36
N THR A 65 -8.61 7.58 -14.45
CA THR A 65 -9.83 8.15 -15.03
C THR A 65 -10.95 8.04 -14.02
N SER A 66 -11.54 9.16 -13.64
CA SER A 66 -12.75 9.16 -12.80
C SER A 66 -13.93 8.58 -13.59
N LEU A 67 -14.65 7.68 -12.95
CA LEU A 67 -15.91 7.11 -13.47
C LEU A 67 -17.15 7.73 -12.80
N GLY A 68 -16.94 8.75 -11.94
CA GLY A 68 -17.97 9.36 -11.10
C GLY A 68 -18.17 8.62 -9.76
N GLU A 69 -18.88 9.25 -8.82
CA GLU A 69 -19.26 8.67 -7.52
C GLU A 69 -18.14 7.90 -6.80
N GLU A 70 -17.00 8.55 -6.55
CA GLU A 70 -15.86 7.93 -5.85
C GLU A 70 -15.34 6.64 -6.53
N SER A 71 -15.49 6.54 -7.86
CA SER A 71 -15.09 5.38 -8.66
C SER A 71 -14.01 5.77 -9.68
N TYR A 72 -12.99 4.93 -9.84
CA TYR A 72 -11.83 5.23 -10.67
C TYR A 72 -11.41 4.01 -11.48
N LYS A 73 -11.08 4.25 -12.75
CA LYS A 73 -10.34 3.31 -13.59
C LYS A 73 -8.87 3.67 -13.52
N ILE A 74 -8.03 2.72 -13.13
CA ILE A 74 -6.58 2.83 -13.03
C ILE A 74 -5.97 1.91 -14.06
N ASP A 75 -5.37 2.49 -15.09
CA ASP A 75 -4.67 1.76 -16.14
C ASP A 75 -3.16 1.77 -15.82
N VAL A 76 -2.61 0.59 -15.61
CA VAL A 76 -1.23 0.36 -15.21
C VAL A 76 -0.36 -0.20 -16.33
N SER A 77 -0.83 -0.19 -17.57
CA SER A 77 -0.13 -0.76 -18.73
C SER A 77 1.22 -0.10 -19.02
N ASN A 78 1.39 1.18 -18.67
CA ASN A 78 2.59 1.96 -18.94
C ASN A 78 3.38 2.33 -17.65
N ILE A 79 3.28 1.51 -16.61
CA ILE A 79 4.01 1.76 -15.37
C ILE A 79 5.51 1.57 -15.57
N GLU A 80 6.28 2.50 -15.04
CA GLU A 80 7.73 2.47 -14.97
C GLU A 80 8.20 2.32 -13.52
N ASN A 81 9.25 1.53 -13.31
CA ASN A 81 9.86 1.38 -11.98
C ASN A 81 10.74 2.59 -11.67
N LYS A 82 10.16 3.64 -11.14
CA LYS A 82 10.85 4.87 -10.70
C LYS A 82 11.01 4.92 -9.18
N PRO A 83 12.07 5.56 -8.67
CA PRO A 83 12.22 5.80 -7.24
C PRO A 83 11.05 6.64 -6.69
N ILE A 84 10.51 6.26 -5.53
CA ILE A 84 9.55 7.10 -4.79
C ILE A 84 10.37 8.14 -4.02
N THR A 85 10.20 9.41 -4.38
CA THR A 85 11.00 10.52 -3.86
C THR A 85 10.63 10.92 -2.44
N ASP A 86 11.53 11.67 -1.77
CA ASP A 86 11.29 12.26 -0.44
C ASP A 86 10.01 13.08 -0.40
N GLU A 87 9.75 13.90 -1.40
CA GLU A 87 8.55 14.73 -1.47
C GLU A 87 7.28 13.89 -1.44
N MET A 88 7.26 12.76 -2.16
CA MET A 88 6.13 11.84 -2.20
C MET A 88 6.00 11.04 -0.91
N SER A 89 7.12 10.53 -0.37
CA SER A 89 7.16 9.75 0.86
C SER A 89 6.75 10.55 2.10
N ASN A 90 7.07 11.85 2.10
CA ASN A 90 6.73 12.75 3.20
C ASN A 90 5.26 13.23 3.17
N LYS A 91 4.64 13.30 1.99
CA LYS A 91 3.21 13.67 1.88
C LYS A 91 2.30 12.60 2.46
N LEU A 92 2.67 11.32 2.32
CA LEU A 92 1.84 10.23 2.79
C LEU A 92 2.69 9.04 3.23
N ARG A 93 2.53 8.66 4.48
CA ARG A 93 3.20 7.47 5.02
C ARG A 93 2.80 6.16 4.32
N ALA A 94 1.54 6.04 3.87
CA ALA A 94 1.08 4.85 3.13
C ALA A 94 1.81 4.64 1.78
N SER A 95 2.65 5.60 1.33
CA SER A 95 3.60 5.41 0.22
C SER A 95 4.49 4.16 0.40
N TYR A 96 4.70 3.69 1.63
CA TYR A 96 5.43 2.44 1.90
C TYR A 96 4.79 1.20 1.28
N TYR A 97 3.50 1.17 1.05
CA TYR A 97 2.88 0.03 0.38
C TYR A 97 3.37 -0.15 -1.05
N PHE A 98 3.89 0.91 -1.66
CA PHE A 98 4.57 0.80 -2.95
C PHE A 98 5.85 -0.05 -2.88
N MET A 99 6.53 -0.18 -1.73
CA MET A 99 7.70 -1.06 -1.60
C MET A 99 7.35 -2.50 -1.97
N GLY A 100 6.29 -3.04 -1.34
CA GLY A 100 5.85 -4.41 -1.60
C GLY A 100 5.33 -4.60 -3.03
N ALA A 101 4.54 -3.65 -3.53
CA ALA A 101 4.00 -3.71 -4.88
C ALA A 101 5.08 -3.63 -5.97
N LEU A 102 6.03 -2.68 -5.86
CA LEU A 102 7.14 -2.55 -6.80
C LEU A 102 8.10 -3.73 -6.71
N LEU A 103 8.42 -4.20 -5.50
CA LEU A 103 9.25 -5.38 -5.30
C LEU A 103 8.61 -6.61 -5.94
N GLY A 104 7.32 -6.84 -5.73
CA GLY A 104 6.59 -7.94 -6.34
C GLY A 104 6.62 -7.87 -7.87
N LYS A 105 6.30 -6.71 -8.45
CA LYS A 105 6.21 -6.54 -9.90
C LYS A 105 7.57 -6.54 -10.59
N TYR A 106 8.54 -5.80 -10.05
CA TYR A 106 9.82 -5.50 -10.72
C TYR A 106 11.04 -6.13 -10.07
N LYS A 107 10.87 -6.86 -8.97
CA LYS A 107 11.98 -7.39 -8.17
C LYS A 107 12.90 -6.28 -7.62
N LYS A 108 12.46 -5.05 -7.68
CA LYS A 108 13.21 -3.88 -7.22
C LYS A 108 12.26 -2.77 -6.81
N ALA A 109 12.51 -2.17 -5.65
CA ALA A 109 11.90 -0.92 -5.22
C ALA A 109 12.98 0.02 -4.68
N VAL A 110 12.83 1.31 -4.96
CA VAL A 110 13.66 2.37 -4.40
C VAL A 110 12.72 3.39 -3.76
N VAL A 111 12.85 3.58 -2.47
CA VAL A 111 11.97 4.48 -1.70
C VAL A 111 12.84 5.33 -0.81
N SER A 112 12.60 6.63 -0.77
CA SER A 112 13.30 7.50 0.14
C SER A 112 12.96 7.17 1.59
N TYR A 113 13.98 7.27 2.45
CA TYR A 113 13.80 7.00 3.88
C TYR A 113 12.78 7.97 4.47
N PRO A 114 11.79 7.47 5.22
CA PRO A 114 10.75 8.35 5.71
C PRO A 114 11.30 9.34 6.72
N GLY A 115 11.10 10.59 6.46
CA GLY A 115 11.25 11.64 7.46
C GLY A 115 10.38 11.36 8.69
N GLY A 116 10.82 11.79 9.86
CA GLY A 116 10.08 11.57 11.11
C GLY A 116 8.65 12.12 11.02
N CYS A 117 7.68 11.31 11.40
CA CYS A 117 6.29 11.76 11.52
C CYS A 117 6.12 12.51 12.85
N SER A 118 5.28 13.56 12.87
CA SER A 118 4.91 14.31 14.08
C SER A 118 4.29 13.45 15.21
N ILE A 119 3.93 12.20 14.92
CA ILE A 119 3.29 11.25 15.86
C ILE A 119 4.30 10.19 16.39
N GLY A 120 5.58 10.26 16.03
CA GLY A 120 6.65 9.36 16.48
C GLY A 120 7.24 8.46 15.40
N SER A 121 8.41 7.86 15.72
CA SER A 121 9.07 6.89 14.85
C SER A 121 8.21 5.64 14.74
N ARG A 122 7.91 5.23 13.53
CA ARG A 122 7.28 3.93 13.27
C ARG A 122 8.24 3.15 12.39
N PRO A 123 9.02 2.25 12.95
CA PRO A 123 10.04 1.51 12.23
C PRO A 123 9.40 0.69 11.09
N ILE A 124 10.12 0.56 9.98
CA ILE A 124 9.75 -0.30 8.85
C ILE A 124 10.47 -1.65 8.91
N ASP A 125 11.11 -1.95 10.03
CA ASP A 125 11.95 -3.14 10.20
C ASP A 125 11.21 -4.44 9.87
N LEU A 126 9.94 -4.56 10.33
CA LEU A 126 9.14 -5.73 10.01
C LEU A 126 8.82 -5.87 8.52
N HIS A 127 8.68 -4.75 7.79
CA HIS A 127 8.52 -4.77 6.34
C HIS A 127 9.77 -5.33 5.67
N LEU A 128 10.94 -4.79 6.05
CA LEU A 128 12.22 -5.19 5.49
C LEU A 128 12.56 -6.63 5.85
N LYS A 129 12.35 -7.06 7.11
CA LYS A 129 12.50 -8.45 7.55
C LYS A 129 11.64 -9.40 6.69
N GLY A 130 10.40 -9.01 6.41
CA GLY A 130 9.53 -9.79 5.53
C GLY A 130 10.05 -9.90 4.11
N PHE A 131 10.56 -8.81 3.52
CA PHE A 131 11.16 -8.84 2.18
C PHE A 131 12.44 -9.67 2.12
N GLU A 132 13.31 -9.57 3.15
CA GLU A 132 14.51 -10.41 3.25
C GLU A 132 14.15 -11.89 3.35
N SER A 133 13.09 -12.24 4.08
CA SER A 133 12.58 -13.61 4.17
C SER A 133 12.08 -14.14 2.81
N LEU A 134 11.61 -13.26 1.92
CA LEU A 134 11.25 -13.59 0.55
C LEU A 134 12.48 -13.63 -0.40
N GLY A 135 13.69 -13.39 0.10
CA GLY A 135 14.94 -13.41 -0.67
C GLY A 135 15.40 -12.04 -1.19
N ALA A 136 14.79 -10.95 -0.77
CA ALA A 136 15.25 -9.61 -1.15
C ALA A 136 16.51 -9.20 -0.37
N LYS A 137 17.33 -8.37 -0.99
CA LYS A 137 18.48 -7.70 -0.40
C LYS A 137 18.15 -6.23 -0.16
N ILE A 138 18.50 -5.74 1.02
CA ILE A 138 18.26 -4.34 1.41
C ILE A 138 19.60 -3.60 1.39
N LYS A 139 19.62 -2.46 0.73
CA LYS A 139 20.75 -1.52 0.76
C LYS A 139 20.26 -0.14 1.15
N TYR A 140 21.07 0.58 1.87
CA TYR A 140 20.85 1.98 2.24
C TYR A 140 21.87 2.83 1.47
N GLU A 141 21.38 3.72 0.63
CA GLU A 141 22.22 4.64 -0.15
C GLU A 141 21.69 6.05 0.02
N GLU A 142 22.54 6.94 0.58
CA GLU A 142 22.16 8.32 0.93
C GLU A 142 20.86 8.35 1.76
N ASN A 143 19.78 8.85 1.16
CA ASN A 143 18.47 8.97 1.77
C ASN A 143 17.48 7.91 1.28
N ASN A 144 17.96 6.89 0.56
CA ASN A 144 17.11 5.87 -0.07
C ASN A 144 17.31 4.48 0.54
N ILE A 145 16.22 3.74 0.56
CA ILE A 145 16.21 2.30 0.80
C ILE A 145 16.02 1.63 -0.56
N ILE A 146 17.00 0.83 -0.94
CA ILE A 146 16.97 0.03 -2.15
C ILE A 146 16.68 -1.41 -1.76
N ILE A 147 15.57 -1.93 -2.24
CA ILE A 147 15.11 -3.29 -2.02
C ILE A 147 15.17 -4.01 -3.35
N SER A 148 15.91 -5.12 -3.44
CA SER A 148 16.08 -5.84 -4.71
C SER A 148 16.17 -7.34 -4.50
N ALA A 149 15.68 -8.12 -5.46
CA ALA A 149 15.77 -9.57 -5.50
C ALA A 149 16.05 -10.04 -6.92
N GLU A 150 16.78 -11.14 -7.08
CA GLU A 150 16.85 -11.86 -8.37
C GLU A 150 15.54 -12.61 -8.59
N GLU A 151 15.11 -13.33 -7.56
CA GLU A 151 13.84 -14.03 -7.48
C GLU A 151 13.22 -13.80 -6.10
N LEU A 152 11.90 -13.78 -6.02
CA LEU A 152 11.18 -13.84 -4.75
C LEU A 152 10.69 -15.26 -4.53
N LYS A 153 10.97 -15.82 -3.36
CA LYS A 153 10.57 -17.18 -2.97
C LYS A 153 9.70 -17.16 -1.75
N GLY A 154 8.65 -17.96 -1.79
CA GLY A 154 7.76 -18.15 -0.65
C GLY A 154 8.51 -18.70 0.56
N SER A 155 8.14 -18.23 1.73
CA SER A 155 8.77 -18.61 3.00
C SER A 155 7.80 -18.50 4.17
N ASN A 156 8.18 -19.07 5.33
CA ASN A 156 7.47 -18.86 6.59
C ASN A 156 8.03 -17.60 7.27
N ILE A 157 7.18 -16.60 7.46
CA ILE A 157 7.54 -15.29 8.00
C ILE A 157 6.79 -15.09 9.31
N TYR A 158 7.52 -15.00 10.41
CA TYR A 158 6.94 -14.66 11.71
C TYR A 158 7.12 -13.17 12.01
N LEU A 159 6.00 -12.49 12.32
CA LEU A 159 6.02 -11.09 12.75
C LEU A 159 6.08 -11.04 14.27
N ASP A 160 7.07 -10.32 14.82
CA ASP A 160 7.28 -10.20 16.26
C ASP A 160 6.08 -9.56 16.97
N PHE A 161 5.32 -8.74 16.26
CA PHE A 161 4.00 -8.24 16.64
C PHE A 161 3.12 -8.06 15.40
N ALA A 162 1.80 -8.12 15.58
CA ALA A 162 0.85 -7.92 14.49
C ALA A 162 0.94 -6.48 13.96
N SER A 163 1.43 -6.33 12.73
CA SER A 163 1.60 -5.04 12.04
C SER A 163 0.80 -5.04 10.75
N VAL A 164 -0.21 -4.17 10.66
CA VAL A 164 -1.01 -3.99 9.43
C VAL A 164 -0.13 -3.65 8.25
N GLY A 165 0.77 -2.66 8.42
CA GLY A 165 1.64 -2.20 7.36
C GLY A 165 2.58 -3.29 6.83
N ALA A 166 3.24 -4.03 7.72
CA ALA A 166 4.13 -5.12 7.34
C ALA A 166 3.35 -6.26 6.67
N THR A 167 2.21 -6.67 7.23
CA THR A 167 1.36 -7.72 6.66
C THR A 167 0.98 -7.38 5.22
N ILE A 168 0.46 -6.17 4.98
CA ILE A 168 0.07 -5.73 3.62
C ILE A 168 1.28 -5.73 2.68
N ASN A 169 2.40 -5.14 3.08
CA ASN A 169 3.59 -5.07 2.22
C ASN A 169 4.14 -6.45 1.85
N ILE A 170 4.20 -7.35 2.83
CA ILE A 170 4.63 -8.74 2.59
C ILE A 170 3.65 -9.43 1.65
N MET A 171 2.35 -9.30 1.83
CA MET A 171 1.35 -9.84 0.92
C MET A 171 1.54 -9.35 -0.52
N LEU A 172 1.75 -8.03 -0.71
CA LEU A 172 1.95 -7.42 -2.03
C LEU A 172 3.19 -7.97 -2.75
N ALA A 173 4.28 -8.24 -2.01
CA ALA A 173 5.47 -8.85 -2.59
C ALA A 173 5.29 -10.36 -2.82
N ALA A 174 4.69 -11.06 -1.84
CA ALA A 174 4.56 -12.51 -1.82
C ALA A 174 3.68 -13.07 -2.94
N VAL A 175 2.65 -12.34 -3.38
CA VAL A 175 1.77 -12.81 -4.49
C VAL A 175 2.50 -12.96 -5.83
N LYS A 176 3.71 -12.43 -5.95
CA LYS A 176 4.59 -12.60 -7.12
C LYS A 176 5.83 -13.46 -6.80
N ALA A 177 5.89 -14.07 -5.60
CA ALA A 177 6.94 -15.00 -5.22
C ALA A 177 6.62 -16.41 -5.72
N GLU A 178 7.66 -17.20 -5.99
CA GLU A 178 7.53 -18.61 -6.32
C GLU A 178 7.28 -19.45 -5.06
N GLY A 179 6.30 -20.33 -5.10
CA GLY A 179 5.94 -21.22 -3.99
C GLY A 179 4.92 -20.58 -3.03
N THR A 180 4.89 -21.05 -1.80
CA THR A 180 3.92 -20.64 -0.78
C THR A 180 4.56 -19.76 0.28
N THR A 181 3.92 -18.65 0.62
CA THR A 181 4.30 -17.80 1.76
C THR A 181 3.28 -17.96 2.89
N ILE A 182 3.78 -18.18 4.10
CA ILE A 182 2.98 -18.19 5.31
C ILE A 182 3.41 -16.99 6.18
N ILE A 183 2.47 -16.17 6.60
CA ILE A 183 2.72 -15.04 7.49
C ILE A 183 2.10 -15.36 8.85
N ASP A 184 2.93 -15.76 9.79
CA ASP A 184 2.51 -16.02 11.17
C ASP A 184 2.41 -14.71 11.96
N ASN A 185 1.45 -14.65 12.90
CA ASN A 185 1.13 -13.45 13.68
C ASN A 185 0.77 -12.23 12.80
N ALA A 186 0.15 -12.49 11.65
CA ALA A 186 -0.33 -11.46 10.74
C ALA A 186 -1.40 -10.58 11.40
N ALA A 187 -1.51 -9.34 10.98
CA ALA A 187 -2.60 -8.45 11.32
C ALA A 187 -3.95 -9.01 10.81
N ARG A 188 -5.05 -8.69 11.52
CA ARG A 188 -6.39 -9.26 11.24
C ARG A 188 -7.45 -8.21 10.99
N GLU A 189 -7.05 -6.97 10.79
CA GLU A 189 -7.93 -5.84 10.52
C GLU A 189 -8.70 -6.07 9.20
N PRO A 190 -9.91 -5.49 9.05
CA PRO A 190 -10.75 -5.70 7.87
C PRO A 190 -10.05 -5.39 6.54
N GLU A 191 -9.16 -4.40 6.51
CA GLU A 191 -8.38 -4.04 5.34
C GLU A 191 -7.44 -5.16 4.86
N ILE A 192 -6.96 -6.02 5.77
CA ILE A 192 -6.13 -7.20 5.41
C ILE A 192 -6.97 -8.19 4.59
N VAL A 193 -8.18 -8.47 5.05
CA VAL A 193 -9.11 -9.35 4.32
C VAL A 193 -9.49 -8.72 2.98
N ASN A 194 -9.73 -7.42 2.96
CA ASN A 194 -10.13 -6.70 1.76
C ASN A 194 -9.03 -6.73 0.68
N ILE A 195 -7.77 -6.52 1.05
CA ILE A 195 -6.66 -6.62 0.11
C ILE A 195 -6.44 -8.07 -0.37
N ALA A 196 -6.59 -9.07 0.51
CA ALA A 196 -6.51 -10.48 0.11
C ALA A 196 -7.57 -10.82 -0.95
N MET A 197 -8.82 -10.40 -0.73
CA MET A 197 -9.91 -10.58 -1.70
C MET A 197 -9.61 -9.87 -3.03
N PHE A 198 -9.05 -8.67 -2.97
CA PHE A 198 -8.67 -7.92 -4.17
C PHE A 198 -7.56 -8.64 -4.95
N LEU A 199 -6.50 -9.08 -4.28
CA LEU A 199 -5.42 -9.84 -4.91
C LEU A 199 -5.94 -11.15 -5.52
N ASN A 200 -6.83 -11.87 -4.82
CA ASN A 200 -7.47 -13.07 -5.36
C ASN A 200 -8.30 -12.76 -6.61
N SER A 201 -8.99 -11.63 -6.66
CA SER A 201 -9.76 -11.21 -7.85
C SER A 201 -8.86 -10.93 -9.06
N MET A 202 -7.58 -10.62 -8.83
CA MET A 202 -6.55 -10.47 -9.86
C MET A 202 -5.80 -11.76 -10.18
N GLY A 203 -6.19 -12.90 -9.59
CA GLY A 203 -5.65 -14.23 -9.88
C GLY A 203 -4.64 -14.79 -8.87
N ALA A 204 -4.38 -14.11 -7.76
CA ALA A 204 -3.61 -14.66 -6.66
C ALA A 204 -4.35 -15.85 -6.00
N LYS A 205 -3.58 -16.76 -5.39
CA LYS A 205 -4.09 -17.97 -4.74
C LYS A 205 -3.60 -18.06 -3.31
#